data_8ee573c1fa8a686b49ae7c4edde9f69f
#
_entry.id   8ee573c1fa8a686b49ae7c4edde9f69f
#
_cell.length_a   1.000
_cell.length_b   1.000
_cell.length_c   1.000
_cell.angle_alpha   90.00
_cell.angle_beta   90.00
_cell.angle_gamma   90.00
#
_symmetry.space_group_name_H-M   'P 1'
#
loop_
_entity.id
_entity.type
_entity.pdbx_description
1 polymer ?
#
loop_
_entity_poly.entity_id
_entity_poly.type
_entity_poly.pdbx_seq_one_letter_code
_entity_poly.pdbx_strand_id
1 'polypeptide(L)'
;MDNVLVDTDVILDSFFDREPFSEFSTEILNLCEQKKLNGFTTPVIISNVYYLLRKSAKHQIIIEKIKQLLTIIDIVKVDKNVVLSALNSEFKDFEDALQNFSAIENGNIKIILTRNIKDFSKSKLAVLTPETYLKGKANF
;
A
#
# COMPACT_ATOMS: atom_id res chain seq x y z
N MET A 1 10.98 -5.61 13.15
CA MET A 1 9.64 -5.54 12.52
C MET A 1 9.73 -4.74 11.25
N ASP A 2 9.20 -5.27 10.16
CA ASP A 2 9.26 -4.59 8.87
C ASP A 2 8.29 -3.41 8.80
N ASN A 3 8.71 -2.36 8.09
CA ASN A 3 7.88 -1.22 7.75
C ASN A 3 7.57 -1.31 6.25
N VAL A 4 6.30 -1.43 5.90
CA VAL A 4 5.87 -1.68 4.52
C VAL A 4 4.87 -0.63 4.07
N LEU A 5 4.98 -0.20 2.81
CA LEU A 5 3.93 0.59 2.16
C LEU A 5 2.97 -0.37 1.47
N VAL A 6 1.68 -0.23 1.75
CA VAL A 6 0.63 -1.09 1.20
C VAL A 6 -0.07 -0.34 0.07
N ASP A 7 0.09 -0.84 -1.16
CA ASP A 7 -0.46 -0.17 -2.34
C ASP A 7 -1.98 -0.39 -2.45
N THR A 8 -2.62 0.42 -3.30
CA THR A 8 -4.06 0.43 -3.53
C THR A 8 -4.62 -0.96 -3.83
N ASP A 9 -3.98 -1.70 -4.75
CA ASP A 9 -4.48 -3.01 -5.19
C ASP A 9 -4.52 -4.03 -4.05
N VAL A 10 -3.57 -3.97 -3.12
CA VAL A 10 -3.52 -4.87 -1.97
C VAL A 10 -4.70 -4.60 -1.03
N ILE A 11 -4.99 -3.33 -0.75
CA ILE A 11 -6.13 -2.95 0.09
C ILE A 11 -7.44 -3.38 -0.57
N LEU A 12 -7.59 -3.11 -1.87
CA LEU A 12 -8.81 -3.45 -2.60
C LEU A 12 -9.00 -4.95 -2.74
N ASP A 13 -7.93 -5.73 -2.92
CA ASP A 13 -8.02 -7.19 -2.99
C ASP A 13 -8.63 -7.77 -1.72
N SER A 14 -8.26 -7.22 -0.57
CA SER A 14 -8.85 -7.63 0.70
C SER A 14 -10.30 -7.18 0.82
N PHE A 15 -10.59 -5.91 0.52
CA PHE A 15 -11.93 -5.34 0.68
C PHE A 15 -12.96 -5.96 -0.28
N PHE A 16 -12.56 -6.32 -1.49
CA PHE A 16 -13.43 -6.94 -2.50
C PHE A 16 -13.36 -8.46 -2.51
N ASP A 17 -12.57 -9.05 -1.63
CA ASP A 17 -12.36 -10.50 -1.56
C ASP A 17 -11.96 -11.09 -2.93
N ARG A 18 -11.00 -10.45 -3.59
CA ARG A 18 -10.56 -10.84 -4.94
C ARG A 18 -9.67 -12.07 -4.92
N GLU A 19 -10.15 -13.17 -5.50
CA GLU A 19 -9.36 -14.39 -5.67
C GLU A 19 -8.40 -14.25 -6.86
N PRO A 20 -7.19 -14.81 -6.78
CA PRO A 20 -6.58 -15.56 -5.66
C PRO A 20 -5.81 -14.68 -4.67
N PHE A 21 -5.99 -13.37 -4.68
CA PHE A 21 -5.16 -12.39 -3.99
C PHE A 21 -5.63 -12.09 -2.57
N SER A 22 -6.93 -12.20 -2.31
CA SER A 22 -7.53 -11.72 -1.05
C SER A 22 -6.98 -12.40 0.19
N GLU A 23 -6.68 -13.69 0.13
CA GLU A 23 -6.11 -14.43 1.25
C GLU A 23 -4.80 -13.80 1.73
N PHE A 24 -3.89 -13.52 0.79
CA PHE A 24 -2.59 -12.94 1.11
C PHE A 24 -2.72 -11.48 1.56
N SER A 25 -3.54 -10.71 0.87
CA SER A 25 -3.77 -9.29 1.21
C SER A 25 -4.39 -9.16 2.60
N THR A 26 -5.36 -10.00 2.92
CA THR A 26 -6.01 -10.01 4.23
C THR A 26 -5.01 -10.40 5.32
N GLU A 27 -4.14 -11.38 5.06
CA GLU A 27 -3.11 -11.76 6.03
C GLU A 27 -2.13 -10.61 6.30
N ILE A 28 -1.75 -9.83 5.29
CA ILE A 28 -0.93 -8.63 5.49
C ILE A 28 -1.63 -7.68 6.47
N LEU A 29 -2.92 -7.41 6.26
CA LEU A 29 -3.67 -6.51 7.14
C LEU A 29 -3.83 -7.10 8.55
N ASN A 30 -4.00 -8.41 8.67
CA ASN A 30 -4.07 -9.10 9.97
C ASN A 30 -2.75 -8.96 10.74
N LEU A 31 -1.62 -9.07 10.06
CA LEU A 31 -0.30 -8.87 10.69
C LEU A 31 -0.14 -7.43 11.18
N CYS A 32 -0.66 -6.46 10.44
CA CYS A 32 -0.66 -5.07 10.88
C CYS A 32 -1.53 -4.88 12.12
N GLU A 33 -2.71 -5.46 12.14
CA GLU A 33 -3.60 -5.42 13.29
C GLU A 33 -2.97 -6.03 14.53
N GLN A 34 -2.26 -7.15 14.36
CA GLN A 34 -1.55 -7.84 15.45
C GLN A 34 -0.25 -7.16 15.84
N LYS A 35 0.12 -6.06 15.20
CA LYS A 35 1.36 -5.31 15.43
C LYS A 35 2.62 -6.17 15.20
N LYS A 36 2.52 -7.11 14.27
CA LYS A 36 3.65 -7.91 13.80
C LYS A 36 4.27 -7.34 12.54
N LEU A 37 3.63 -6.32 11.96
CA LEU A 37 4.04 -5.64 10.75
C LEU A 37 3.60 -4.18 10.88
N ASN A 38 4.46 -3.24 10.53
CA ASN A 38 4.09 -1.83 10.49
C ASN A 38 3.67 -1.47 9.06
N GLY A 39 2.36 -1.32 8.86
CA GLY A 39 1.79 -0.94 7.58
C GLY A 39 1.63 0.55 7.44
N PHE A 40 1.90 1.04 6.24
CA PHE A 40 1.76 2.46 5.89
C PHE A 40 1.01 2.58 4.57
N THR A 41 0.30 3.68 4.42
CA THR A 41 -0.34 4.06 3.18
C THR A 41 -0.09 5.56 2.93
N THR A 42 -0.65 6.12 1.87
CA THR A 42 -0.54 7.54 1.57
C THR A 42 -1.92 8.15 1.38
N PRO A 43 -2.05 9.50 1.48
CA PRO A 43 -3.32 10.15 1.14
C PRO A 43 -3.80 9.85 -0.28
N VAL A 44 -2.87 9.69 -1.23
CA VAL A 44 -3.22 9.35 -2.62
C VAL A 44 -3.82 7.96 -2.71
N ILE A 45 -3.23 6.97 -2.04
CA ILE A 45 -3.78 5.61 -1.98
C ILE A 45 -5.19 5.63 -1.36
N ILE A 46 -5.37 6.32 -0.25
CA ILE A 46 -6.67 6.40 0.42
C ILE A 46 -7.72 7.03 -0.50
N SER A 47 -7.37 8.09 -1.22
CA SER A 47 -8.25 8.71 -2.21
C SER A 47 -8.64 7.72 -3.31
N ASN A 48 -7.67 6.97 -3.84
CA ASN A 48 -7.92 5.96 -4.87
C ASN A 48 -8.84 4.85 -4.34
N VAL A 49 -8.59 4.37 -3.13
CA VAL A 49 -9.43 3.36 -2.48
C VAL A 49 -10.86 3.86 -2.36
N TYR A 50 -11.05 5.10 -1.88
CA TYR A 50 -12.37 5.69 -1.75
C TYR A 50 -13.13 5.68 -3.09
N TYR A 51 -12.52 6.24 -4.13
CA TYR A 51 -13.21 6.39 -5.42
C TYR A 51 -13.47 5.05 -6.11
N LEU A 52 -12.60 4.07 -5.95
CA LEU A 52 -12.82 2.75 -6.51
C LEU A 52 -13.92 1.99 -5.76
N LEU A 53 -13.98 2.11 -4.44
CA LEU A 53 -15.06 1.52 -3.63
C LEU A 53 -16.40 2.20 -3.89
N ARG A 54 -16.39 3.50 -4.19
CA ARG A 54 -17.62 4.28 -4.42
C ARG A 54 -18.43 3.78 -5.60
N LYS A 55 -17.79 3.07 -6.52
CA LYS A 55 -18.49 2.44 -7.66
C LYS A 55 -19.45 1.33 -7.22
N SER A 56 -19.22 0.72 -6.05
CA SER A 56 -19.96 -0.45 -5.58
C SER A 56 -20.60 -0.27 -4.21
N ALA A 57 -20.33 0.82 -3.49
CA ALA A 57 -20.79 0.99 -2.12
C ALA A 57 -21.13 2.45 -1.84
N LYS A 58 -21.96 2.65 -0.80
CA LYS A 58 -22.38 3.98 -0.37
C LYS A 58 -21.28 4.66 0.44
N HIS A 59 -21.28 5.99 0.38
CA HIS A 59 -20.29 6.83 1.07
C HIS A 59 -20.08 6.42 2.54
N GLN A 60 -21.16 6.27 3.32
CA GLN A 60 -21.05 5.96 4.75
C GLN A 60 -20.34 4.62 5.02
N ILE A 61 -20.61 3.61 4.20
CA ILE A 61 -19.96 2.31 4.32
C ILE A 61 -18.45 2.43 4.04
N ILE A 62 -18.11 3.19 3.02
CA ILE A 62 -16.69 3.39 2.64
C ILE A 62 -15.94 4.15 3.74
N ILE A 63 -16.55 5.21 4.28
CA ILE A 63 -15.93 6.00 5.36
C ILE A 63 -15.62 5.10 6.57
N GLU A 64 -16.55 4.25 6.97
CA GLU A 64 -16.33 3.33 8.10
C GLU A 64 -15.21 2.33 7.81
N LYS A 65 -15.17 1.78 6.59
CA LYS A 65 -14.09 0.86 6.20
C LYS A 65 -12.72 1.52 6.23
N ILE A 66 -12.61 2.74 5.72
CA ILE A 66 -11.34 3.48 5.71
C ILE A 66 -10.92 3.84 7.13
N LYS A 67 -11.86 4.26 7.98
CA LYS A 67 -11.57 4.52 9.39
C LYS A 67 -11.02 3.27 10.09
N GLN A 68 -11.64 2.11 9.86
CA GLN A 68 -11.15 0.85 10.42
C GLN A 68 -9.75 0.51 9.91
N LEU A 69 -9.50 0.69 8.62
CA LEU A 69 -8.18 0.47 8.04
C LEU A 69 -7.12 1.33 8.74
N LEU A 70 -7.43 2.59 9.01
CA LEU A 70 -6.49 3.53 9.63
C LEU A 70 -6.28 3.29 11.12
N THR A 71 -7.01 2.36 11.74
CA THR A 71 -6.68 1.90 13.09
C THR A 71 -5.54 0.88 13.08
N ILE A 72 -5.23 0.27 11.93
CA ILE A 72 -4.22 -0.78 11.82
C ILE A 72 -3.03 -0.40 10.95
N ILE A 73 -3.15 0.62 10.10
CA ILE A 73 -2.02 1.15 9.32
C ILE A 73 -1.95 2.67 9.48
N ASP A 74 -0.76 3.22 9.27
CA ASP A 74 -0.52 4.65 9.35
C ASP A 74 -0.45 5.29 7.96
N ILE A 75 -0.53 6.62 7.93
CA ILE A 75 -0.38 7.41 6.71
C ILE A 75 0.97 8.12 6.72
N VAL A 76 1.73 7.98 5.62
CA VAL A 76 2.90 8.82 5.40
C VAL A 76 2.48 10.06 4.61
N LYS A 77 3.14 11.18 4.89
CA LYS A 77 2.79 12.43 4.22
C LYS A 77 3.32 12.45 2.78
N VAL A 78 2.60 13.21 1.95
CA VAL A 78 3.01 13.52 0.58
C VAL A 78 3.16 15.04 0.51
N ASP A 79 4.37 15.53 0.61
CA ASP A 79 4.66 16.95 0.57
C ASP A 79 5.21 17.39 -0.81
N LYS A 80 5.56 18.65 -0.92
CA LYS A 80 6.09 19.21 -2.17
C LYS A 80 7.36 18.47 -2.64
N ASN A 81 8.24 18.07 -1.71
CA ASN A 81 9.47 17.39 -2.07
C ASN A 81 9.18 16.02 -2.69
N VAL A 82 8.21 15.29 -2.16
CA VAL A 82 7.77 14.02 -2.74
C VAL A 82 7.25 14.24 -4.17
N VAL A 83 6.40 15.25 -4.36
CA VAL A 83 5.82 15.56 -5.67
C VAL A 83 6.92 15.90 -6.67
N LEU A 84 7.88 16.74 -6.28
CA LEU A 84 8.99 17.12 -7.17
C LEU A 84 9.87 15.93 -7.52
N SER A 85 10.16 15.06 -6.56
CA SER A 85 10.93 13.83 -6.81
C SER A 85 10.20 12.93 -7.80
N ALA A 86 8.89 12.78 -7.63
CA ALA A 86 8.07 11.98 -8.55
C ALA A 86 8.08 12.55 -9.97
N LEU A 87 7.93 13.88 -10.10
CA LEU A 87 7.92 14.55 -11.41
C LEU A 87 9.26 14.45 -12.13
N ASN A 88 10.37 14.37 -11.39
CA ASN A 88 11.72 14.29 -11.94
C ASN A 88 12.24 12.85 -12.08
N SER A 89 11.38 11.86 -11.82
CA SER A 89 11.78 10.45 -11.85
C SER A 89 11.60 9.81 -13.22
N GLU A 90 12.12 8.60 -13.36
CA GLU A 90 11.95 7.78 -14.56
C GLU A 90 10.71 6.88 -14.49
N PHE A 91 9.89 7.00 -13.44
CA PHE A 91 8.64 6.26 -13.35
C PHE A 91 7.69 6.69 -14.46
N LYS A 92 7.05 5.71 -15.09
CA LYS A 92 6.09 5.97 -16.17
C LYS A 92 4.72 6.41 -15.65
N ASP A 93 4.36 5.96 -14.44
CA ASP A 93 3.10 6.31 -13.79
C ASP A 93 3.37 7.24 -12.63
N PHE A 94 2.70 8.40 -12.63
CA PHE A 94 2.91 9.43 -11.63
C PHE A 94 2.45 8.98 -10.23
N GLU A 95 1.33 8.26 -10.14
CA GLU A 95 0.84 7.78 -8.85
C GLU A 95 1.83 6.79 -8.22
N ASP A 96 2.38 5.87 -9.02
CA ASP A 96 3.39 4.93 -8.54
C ASP A 96 4.65 5.66 -8.08
N ALA A 97 5.05 6.69 -8.81
CA ALA A 97 6.18 7.54 -8.42
C ALA A 97 5.91 8.22 -7.07
N LEU A 98 4.70 8.76 -6.86
CA LEU A 98 4.32 9.37 -5.58
C LEU A 98 4.43 8.36 -4.43
N GLN A 99 3.95 7.13 -4.62
CA GLN A 99 4.04 6.10 -3.59
C GLN A 99 5.49 5.76 -3.27
N ASN A 100 6.30 5.57 -4.31
CA ASN A 100 7.71 5.26 -4.16
C ASN A 100 8.45 6.33 -3.36
N PHE A 101 8.31 7.59 -3.76
CA PHE A 101 9.05 8.67 -3.11
C PHE A 101 8.48 9.05 -1.74
N SER A 102 7.20 8.78 -1.49
CA SER A 102 6.64 8.91 -0.14
C SER A 102 7.30 7.90 0.81
N ALA A 103 7.47 6.66 0.36
CA ALA A 103 8.14 5.63 1.15
C ALA A 103 9.62 5.98 1.39
N ILE A 104 10.32 6.43 0.35
CA ILE A 104 11.74 6.81 0.46
C ILE A 104 11.92 7.99 1.41
N GLU A 105 11.12 9.04 1.27
CA GLU A 105 11.19 10.23 2.14
C GLU A 105 10.91 9.91 3.61
N ASN A 106 10.06 8.93 3.87
CA ASN A 106 9.80 8.47 5.24
C ASN A 106 11.08 7.96 5.91
N GLY A 107 11.96 7.32 5.14
CA GLY A 107 13.27 6.85 5.61
C GLY A 107 13.24 5.51 6.34
N ASN A 108 12.10 5.10 6.88
CA ASN A 108 11.98 3.86 7.64
C ASN A 108 11.30 2.74 6.84
N ILE A 109 10.61 3.06 5.76
CA ILE A 109 9.94 2.08 4.91
C ILE A 109 10.95 1.50 3.93
N LYS A 110 11.09 0.17 3.93
CA LYS A 110 12.05 -0.54 3.08
C LYS A 110 11.38 -1.42 2.04
N ILE A 111 10.08 -1.64 2.15
CA ILE A 111 9.34 -2.58 1.30
C ILE A 111 8.06 -1.92 0.79
N ILE A 112 7.78 -2.07 -0.49
CA ILE A 112 6.48 -1.75 -1.08
C ILE A 112 5.78 -3.07 -1.38
N LEU A 113 4.56 -3.23 -0.86
CA LEU A 113 3.71 -4.39 -1.14
C LEU A 113 2.69 -4.01 -2.22
N THR A 114 2.79 -4.67 -3.37
CA THR A 114 1.93 -4.39 -4.52
C THR A 114 1.84 -5.63 -5.41
N ARG A 115 0.78 -5.75 -6.20
CA ARG A 115 0.73 -6.74 -7.28
C ARG A 115 1.43 -6.24 -8.55
N ASN A 116 1.63 -4.94 -8.66
CA ASN A 116 2.20 -4.29 -9.86
C ASN A 116 3.71 -4.14 -9.76
N ILE A 117 4.42 -5.25 -9.54
CA ILE A 117 5.88 -5.27 -9.39
C ILE A 117 6.57 -4.53 -10.54
N LYS A 118 6.10 -4.76 -11.75
CA LYS A 118 6.69 -4.22 -12.96
C LYS A 118 6.65 -2.69 -12.99
N ASP A 119 5.56 -2.10 -12.47
CA ASP A 119 5.37 -0.65 -12.46
C ASP A 119 6.32 0.05 -11.49
N PHE A 120 6.87 -0.71 -10.53
CA PHE A 120 7.85 -0.21 -9.56
C PHE A 120 9.28 -0.65 -9.88
N SER A 121 9.56 -1.08 -11.11
CA SER A 121 10.89 -1.59 -11.49
C SER A 121 12.02 -0.57 -11.29
N LYS A 122 11.71 0.73 -11.27
CA LYS A 122 12.70 1.80 -11.03
C LYS A 122 12.88 2.12 -9.55
N SER A 123 12.15 1.45 -8.65
CA SER A 123 12.29 1.68 -7.22
C SER A 123 13.62 1.15 -6.70
N LYS A 124 14.18 1.87 -5.73
CA LYS A 124 15.36 1.41 -4.97
C LYS A 124 14.96 0.59 -3.74
N LEU A 125 13.67 0.49 -3.46
CA LEU A 125 13.15 -0.31 -2.35
C LEU A 125 12.88 -1.74 -2.82
N ALA A 126 12.74 -2.65 -1.85
CA ALA A 126 12.24 -3.99 -2.15
C ALA A 126 10.77 -3.90 -2.54
N VAL A 127 10.39 -4.47 -3.68
CA VAL A 127 9.01 -4.46 -4.18
C VAL A 127 8.56 -5.91 -4.25
N LEU A 128 7.55 -6.25 -3.44
CA LEU A 128 7.11 -7.64 -3.27
C LEU A 128 5.59 -7.71 -3.35
N THR A 129 5.07 -8.83 -3.85
CA THR A 129 3.66 -9.14 -3.70
C THR A 129 3.38 -9.60 -2.26
N PRO A 130 2.14 -9.47 -1.77
CA PRO A 130 1.78 -10.03 -0.48
C PRO A 130 2.14 -11.51 -0.37
N GLU A 131 1.86 -12.30 -1.40
CA GLU A 131 2.19 -13.74 -1.42
C GLU A 131 3.69 -13.97 -1.24
N THR A 132 4.52 -13.29 -2.02
CA THR A 132 5.98 -13.45 -1.95
C THR A 132 6.51 -13.03 -0.58
N TYR A 133 6.01 -11.92 -0.05
CA TYR A 133 6.41 -11.44 1.27
C TYR A 133 6.09 -12.47 2.36
N LEU A 134 4.86 -12.99 2.36
CA LEU A 134 4.41 -13.95 3.37
C LEU A 134 5.16 -15.28 3.28
N LYS A 135 5.40 -15.78 2.06
CA LYS A 135 6.16 -17.01 1.85
C LYS A 135 7.61 -16.86 2.31
N GLY A 136 8.21 -15.69 2.12
CA GLY A 136 9.55 -15.40 2.62
C GLY A 136 9.62 -15.42 4.14
N LYS A 137 8.60 -14.93 4.82
CA LYS A 137 8.52 -14.96 6.28
C LYS A 137 8.29 -16.37 6.83
N ALA A 138 7.50 -17.18 6.13
CA ALA A 138 7.23 -18.55 6.56
C ALA A 138 8.47 -19.44 6.57
N ASN A 139 9.53 -19.05 5.85
CA ASN A 139 10.79 -19.80 5.75
C ASN A 139 11.81 -19.45 6.84
N PHE A 140 11.44 -18.58 7.79
CA PHE A 140 12.31 -18.21 8.91
C PHE A 140 11.94 -18.94 10.20
#